data_eafc4040e3d16f4edaaea994f73454cd
#
_entry.id   eafc4040e3d16f4edaaea994f73454cd
#
_cell.length_a   1.000
_cell.length_b   1.000
_cell.length_c   1.000
_cell.angle_alpha   90.00
_cell.angle_beta   90.00
_cell.angle_gamma   90.00
#
_symmetry.space_group_name_H-M   'P 1'
#
loop_
_entity.id
_entity.type
_entity.pdbx_description
1 polymer ?
#
loop_
_entity_poly.entity_id
_entity_poly.type
_entity_poly.pdbx_seq_one_letter_code
_entity_poly.pdbx_strand_id
1 'polypeptide(L)'
;MAKVQGSDAHECSRLGKQYSWIKMSQPSIGGLRLALHDHNFCVENGIDDPNSTPDLFLKSLNISKMQHCGRIPNQPAIFNLHPLFNAVIGGRGSGKSTFIESLRLALGRENEVSELEHIQEEVRSFKDGVTTAETTICVDLQRRDESFQSIWKHGTAPYINKLQEHGWATDNGKPEERFHVSLYSQKQINA
;
A
#
# COMPACT_ATOMS: atom_id res chain seq x y z
N MET A 1 -29.83 6.24 14.32
CA MET A 1 -29.70 7.63 14.80
C MET A 1 -28.24 7.85 15.16
N ALA A 2 -27.61 8.89 14.62
CA ALA A 2 -26.23 9.22 14.90
C ALA A 2 -26.03 9.48 16.40
N LYS A 3 -25.00 8.86 16.98
CA LYS A 3 -24.58 9.12 18.36
C LYS A 3 -23.24 9.82 18.29
N VAL A 4 -23.14 11.02 18.78
CA VAL A 4 -21.89 11.77 18.93
C VAL A 4 -21.57 11.93 20.41
N GLN A 5 -20.30 11.83 20.73
CA GLN A 5 -19.79 11.96 22.08
C GLN A 5 -19.08 13.31 22.22
N GLY A 6 -19.35 14.00 23.29
CA GLY A 6 -18.64 15.21 23.67
C GLY A 6 -18.25 15.14 25.13
N SER A 7 -17.28 15.95 25.56
CA SER A 7 -16.93 16.03 26.99
C SER A 7 -18.03 16.78 27.75
N ASP A 8 -18.65 16.10 28.69
CA ASP A 8 -19.52 16.78 29.71
C ASP A 8 -18.60 17.38 30.81
N ALA A 9 -17.84 18.39 30.40
CA ALA A 9 -16.76 18.93 31.21
C ALA A 9 -17.26 20.07 32.08
N HIS A 10 -17.30 19.87 33.41
CA HIS A 10 -17.54 20.90 34.40
C HIS A 10 -16.26 21.58 34.90
N GLU A 11 -15.08 21.13 34.42
CA GLU A 11 -13.77 21.67 34.77
C GLU A 11 -12.91 21.77 33.50
N CYS A 12 -12.04 22.78 33.42
CA CYS A 12 -11.15 22.98 32.29
C CYS A 12 -10.22 21.76 32.02
N SER A 13 -9.85 21.03 33.07
CA SER A 13 -9.01 19.83 33.00
C SER A 13 -9.70 18.65 32.32
N ARG A 14 -11.01 18.68 32.14
CA ARG A 14 -11.82 17.63 31.51
C ARG A 14 -12.22 17.96 30.08
N LEU A 15 -11.97 19.18 29.61
CA LEU A 15 -12.26 19.58 28.23
C LEU A 15 -11.47 18.69 27.25
N GLY A 16 -12.15 18.22 26.21
CA GLY A 16 -11.54 17.43 25.14
C GLY A 16 -11.14 15.98 25.50
N LYS A 17 -11.55 15.47 26.68
CA LYS A 17 -11.29 14.05 27.06
C LYS A 17 -12.22 13.03 26.40
N GLN A 18 -13.35 13.50 25.88
CA GLN A 18 -14.31 12.70 25.14
C GLN A 18 -14.73 13.47 23.91
N TYR A 19 -14.66 12.84 22.75
CA TYR A 19 -15.00 13.44 21.46
C TYR A 19 -15.37 12.37 20.45
N SER A 20 -15.91 12.81 19.32
CA SER A 20 -16.19 11.96 18.17
C SER A 20 -15.33 12.41 16.99
N TRP A 21 -14.79 11.44 16.30
CA TRP A 21 -14.17 11.64 14.99
C TRP A 21 -15.25 11.65 13.93
N ILE A 22 -15.26 12.66 13.07
CA ILE A 22 -16.27 12.79 12.01
C ILE A 22 -15.55 12.88 10.66
N LYS A 23 -15.74 11.84 9.83
CA LYS A 23 -15.23 11.79 8.47
C LYS A 23 -16.13 12.62 7.56
N MET A 24 -15.58 13.67 6.96
CA MET A 24 -16.31 14.52 6.02
C MET A 24 -15.39 14.99 4.89
N SER A 25 -15.94 15.23 3.71
CA SER A 25 -15.18 15.72 2.54
C SER A 25 -14.72 17.15 2.71
N GLN A 26 -15.49 17.97 3.45
CA GLN A 26 -15.18 19.35 3.77
C GLN A 26 -15.69 19.69 5.17
N PRO A 27 -14.96 20.47 5.98
CA PRO A 27 -15.41 20.94 7.29
C PRO A 27 -16.46 22.04 7.11
N SER A 28 -17.69 21.62 6.80
CA SER A 28 -18.85 22.49 6.56
C SER A 28 -20.10 21.89 7.19
N ILE A 29 -21.14 22.72 7.38
CA ILE A 29 -22.45 22.25 7.86
C ILE A 29 -23.03 21.19 6.92
N GLY A 30 -22.85 21.35 5.60
CA GLY A 30 -23.27 20.34 4.60
C GLY A 30 -22.51 19.02 4.75
N GLY A 31 -21.18 19.08 4.93
CA GLY A 31 -20.34 17.91 5.18
C GLY A 31 -20.72 17.20 6.48
N LEU A 32 -20.94 17.95 7.56
CA LEU A 32 -21.41 17.41 8.84
C LEU A 32 -22.77 16.72 8.71
N ARG A 33 -23.71 17.35 8.01
CA ARG A 33 -25.05 16.76 7.77
C ARG A 33 -24.97 15.42 7.06
N LEU A 34 -24.14 15.33 5.99
CA LEU A 34 -23.93 14.09 5.27
C LEU A 34 -23.27 13.01 6.15
N ALA A 35 -22.25 13.38 6.91
CA ALA A 35 -21.58 12.46 7.82
C ALA A 35 -22.51 11.91 8.89
N LEU A 36 -23.37 12.74 9.47
CA LEU A 36 -24.36 12.31 10.47
C LEU A 36 -25.48 11.46 9.87
N HIS A 37 -25.81 11.65 8.58
CA HIS A 37 -26.76 10.81 7.87
C HIS A 37 -26.18 9.40 7.65
N ASP A 38 -24.90 9.30 7.30
CA ASP A 38 -24.16 8.05 7.10
C ASP A 38 -23.25 7.72 8.30
N HIS A 39 -23.79 7.87 9.50
CA HIS A 39 -23.04 7.82 10.75
C HIS A 39 -22.29 6.50 11.00
N ASN A 40 -22.79 5.37 10.47
CA ASN A 40 -22.14 4.05 10.65
C ASN A 40 -20.75 3.99 10.05
N PHE A 41 -20.47 4.83 9.03
CA PHE A 41 -19.18 4.86 8.32
C PHE A 41 -18.43 6.18 8.52
N CYS A 42 -19.10 7.18 9.07
CA CYS A 42 -18.57 8.53 9.16
C CYS A 42 -18.38 9.05 10.58
N VAL A 43 -18.88 8.35 11.61
CA VAL A 43 -18.78 8.78 13.01
C VAL A 43 -18.15 7.66 13.84
N GLU A 44 -17.01 7.97 14.45
CA GLU A 44 -16.32 7.07 15.39
C GLU A 44 -16.20 7.77 16.75
N ASN A 45 -16.60 7.08 17.83
CA ASN A 45 -16.52 7.60 19.19
C ASN A 45 -15.33 6.98 19.91
N GLY A 46 -14.44 7.79 20.43
CA GLY A 46 -13.28 7.32 21.15
C GLY A 46 -12.10 8.27 21.09
N ILE A 47 -11.06 7.91 21.80
CA ILE A 47 -9.81 8.70 21.90
C ILE A 47 -8.87 8.33 20.74
N ASP A 48 -8.97 7.10 20.24
CA ASP A 48 -8.07 6.61 19.20
C ASP A 48 -8.39 7.25 17.83
N ASP A 49 -7.36 7.75 17.17
CA ASP A 49 -7.50 8.33 15.84
C ASP A 49 -7.81 7.23 14.82
N PRO A 50 -9.00 7.22 14.20
CA PRO A 50 -9.36 6.22 13.18
C PRO A 50 -8.53 6.34 11.90
N ASN A 51 -7.77 7.43 11.72
CA ASN A 51 -6.84 7.62 10.61
C ASN A 51 -5.38 7.36 11.01
N SER A 52 -5.16 6.69 12.13
CA SER A 52 -3.79 6.28 12.49
C SER A 52 -3.16 5.47 11.36
N THR A 53 -1.96 5.82 10.97
CA THR A 53 -1.24 5.08 9.95
C THR A 53 -0.85 3.71 10.48
N PRO A 54 -0.98 2.63 9.67
CA PRO A 54 -0.54 1.31 10.09
C PRO A 54 0.98 1.30 10.34
N ASP A 55 1.41 0.40 11.22
CA ASP A 55 2.85 0.22 11.55
C ASP A 55 3.71 -0.08 10.32
N LEU A 56 3.14 -0.74 9.32
CA LEU A 56 3.78 -1.05 8.03
C LEU A 56 2.87 -0.62 6.89
N PHE A 57 3.39 0.19 5.97
CA PHE A 57 2.68 0.54 4.75
C PHE A 57 3.63 0.76 3.56
N LEU A 58 3.09 0.62 2.37
CA LEU A 58 3.79 0.89 1.11
C LEU A 58 3.68 2.38 0.79
N LYS A 59 4.80 3.04 0.55
CA LYS A 59 4.85 4.48 0.18
C LYS A 59 4.78 4.69 -1.32
N SER A 60 5.52 3.88 -2.05
CA SER A 60 5.54 3.97 -3.51
C SER A 60 5.96 2.66 -4.16
N LEU A 61 5.55 2.49 -5.42
CA LEU A 61 6.06 1.50 -6.35
C LEU A 61 6.75 2.22 -7.50
N ASN A 62 8.01 1.90 -7.74
CA ASN A 62 8.83 2.49 -8.80
C ASN A 62 9.22 1.39 -9.78
N ILE A 63 8.91 1.58 -11.06
CA ILE A 63 9.20 0.61 -12.13
C ILE A 63 10.08 1.28 -13.17
N SER A 64 11.21 0.67 -13.48
CA SER A 64 12.15 1.14 -14.50
C SER A 64 12.38 0.08 -15.56
N LYS A 65 12.44 0.51 -16.81
CA LYS A 65 12.85 -0.30 -17.98
C LYS A 65 12.05 -1.59 -18.18
N MET A 66 10.81 -1.62 -17.76
CA MET A 66 9.86 -2.67 -18.11
C MET A 66 9.35 -2.46 -19.54
N GLN A 67 8.91 -3.51 -20.23
CA GLN A 67 8.57 -3.46 -21.65
C GLN A 67 7.57 -2.36 -22.03
N HIS A 68 6.56 -2.11 -21.18
CA HIS A 68 5.51 -1.13 -21.42
C HIS A 68 5.36 -0.08 -20.30
N CYS A 69 6.28 -0.05 -19.33
CA CYS A 69 6.23 0.84 -18.17
C CYS A 69 7.65 1.29 -17.78
N GLY A 70 7.83 2.56 -17.45
CA GLY A 70 9.11 3.11 -17.02
C GLY A 70 10.22 2.98 -18.07
N ARG A 71 9.90 3.12 -19.36
CA ARG A 71 10.82 2.91 -20.49
C ARG A 71 11.79 4.05 -20.72
N ILE A 72 11.43 5.25 -20.31
CA ILE A 72 12.25 6.45 -20.55
C ILE A 72 13.48 6.35 -19.65
N PRO A 73 14.70 6.47 -20.18
CA PRO A 73 15.90 6.47 -19.38
C PRO A 73 15.85 7.51 -18.26
N ASN A 74 16.23 7.10 -17.04
CA ASN A 74 16.21 7.93 -15.83
C ASN A 74 14.83 8.48 -15.40
N GLN A 75 13.74 7.98 -15.98
CA GLN A 75 12.37 8.32 -15.59
C GLN A 75 11.59 7.04 -15.28
N PRO A 76 11.66 6.53 -14.04
CA PRO A 76 10.83 5.41 -13.62
C PRO A 76 9.34 5.81 -13.61
N ALA A 77 8.47 4.86 -13.84
CA ALA A 77 7.07 5.03 -13.54
C ALA A 77 6.90 4.95 -12.02
N ILE A 78 6.47 6.03 -11.40
CA ILE A 78 6.32 6.17 -9.95
C ILE A 78 4.84 6.19 -9.60
N PHE A 79 4.43 5.28 -8.72
CA PHE A 79 3.09 5.20 -8.15
C PHE A 79 3.17 5.49 -6.66
N ASN A 80 2.78 6.69 -6.26
CA ASN A 80 2.69 7.05 -4.84
C ASN A 80 1.44 6.44 -4.22
N LEU A 81 1.58 5.85 -3.04
CA LEU A 81 0.54 5.11 -2.36
C LEU A 81 0.13 5.82 -1.06
N HIS A 82 -1.15 5.80 -0.79
CA HIS A 82 -1.69 6.23 0.50
C HIS A 82 -1.58 5.10 1.52
N PRO A 83 -1.20 5.36 2.78
CA PRO A 83 -0.98 4.30 3.78
C PRO A 83 -2.23 3.48 4.13
N LEU A 84 -3.43 4.05 3.99
CA LEU A 84 -4.67 3.37 4.40
C LEU A 84 -5.36 2.65 3.23
N PHE A 85 -5.55 3.32 2.10
CA PHE A 85 -6.32 2.76 0.99
C PHE A 85 -5.89 3.34 -0.35
N ASN A 86 -5.78 2.47 -1.35
CA ASN A 86 -5.49 2.82 -2.73
C ASN A 86 -6.42 2.07 -3.67
N ALA A 87 -6.93 2.73 -4.70
CA ALA A 87 -7.74 2.12 -5.74
C ALA A 87 -7.04 2.25 -7.10
N VAL A 88 -6.84 1.14 -7.79
CA VAL A 88 -6.31 1.11 -9.15
C VAL A 88 -7.44 0.84 -10.12
N ILE A 89 -7.82 1.86 -10.89
CA ILE A 89 -8.96 1.82 -11.80
C ILE A 89 -8.47 1.90 -13.25
N GLY A 90 -9.08 1.14 -14.14
CA GLY A 90 -8.76 1.18 -15.56
C GLY A 90 -9.45 0.07 -16.34
N GLY A 91 -9.52 0.21 -17.66
CA GLY A 91 -10.06 -0.78 -18.59
C GLY A 91 -9.22 -2.06 -18.70
N ARG A 92 -9.62 -2.98 -19.55
CA ARG A 92 -8.83 -4.17 -19.88
C ARG A 92 -7.51 -3.75 -20.54
N GLY A 93 -6.39 -4.35 -20.12
CA GLY A 93 -5.06 -4.05 -20.69
C GLY A 93 -4.39 -2.78 -20.14
N SER A 94 -4.99 -2.06 -19.18
CA SER A 94 -4.44 -0.82 -18.63
C SER A 94 -3.28 -1.00 -17.61
N GLY A 95 -2.81 -2.23 -17.39
CA GLY A 95 -1.68 -2.48 -16.50
C GLY A 95 -2.03 -2.73 -15.03
N LYS A 96 -3.32 -2.89 -14.66
CA LYS A 96 -3.70 -3.18 -13.26
C LYS A 96 -3.02 -4.44 -12.71
N SER A 97 -3.01 -5.53 -13.48
CA SER A 97 -2.32 -6.76 -13.11
C SER A 97 -0.81 -6.55 -13.04
N THR A 98 -0.25 -5.76 -13.96
CA THR A 98 1.18 -5.38 -13.95
C THR A 98 1.57 -4.73 -12.63
N PHE A 99 0.72 -3.85 -12.10
CA PHE A 99 0.95 -3.20 -10.80
C PHE A 99 1.04 -4.23 -9.66
N ILE A 100 0.08 -5.16 -9.57
CA ILE A 100 0.06 -6.20 -8.52
C ILE A 100 1.22 -7.16 -8.65
N GLU A 101 1.49 -7.63 -9.88
CA GLU A 101 2.59 -8.56 -10.12
C GLU A 101 3.97 -7.92 -9.90
N SER A 102 4.11 -6.62 -10.16
CA SER A 102 5.32 -5.87 -9.80
C SER A 102 5.55 -5.82 -8.29
N LEU A 103 4.49 -5.62 -7.50
CA LEU A 103 4.58 -5.73 -6.03
C LEU A 103 4.98 -7.15 -5.61
N ARG A 104 4.40 -8.18 -6.24
CA ARG A 104 4.71 -9.59 -5.96
C ARG A 104 6.19 -9.90 -6.16
N LEU A 105 6.76 -9.48 -7.29
CA LEU A 105 8.18 -9.65 -7.59
C LEU A 105 9.06 -8.93 -6.57
N ALA A 106 8.79 -7.66 -6.34
CA ALA A 106 9.62 -6.85 -5.44
C ALA A 106 9.56 -7.30 -3.98
N LEU A 107 8.41 -7.83 -3.52
CA LEU A 107 8.23 -8.30 -2.15
C LEU A 107 8.59 -9.79 -1.96
N GLY A 108 9.11 -10.46 -2.99
CA GLY A 108 9.53 -11.86 -2.90
C GLY A 108 8.37 -12.86 -2.75
N ARG A 109 7.15 -12.48 -3.18
CA ARG A 109 5.93 -13.27 -3.00
C ARG A 109 5.59 -14.17 -4.20
N GLU A 110 6.56 -14.47 -5.06
CA GLU A 110 6.36 -15.34 -6.25
C GLU A 110 5.91 -16.76 -5.85
N ASN A 111 6.43 -17.28 -4.74
CA ASN A 111 6.13 -18.64 -4.28
C ASN A 111 4.83 -18.77 -3.47
N GLU A 112 4.20 -17.66 -3.11
CA GLU A 112 2.90 -17.65 -2.39
C GLU A 112 1.70 -17.75 -3.34
N VAL A 113 1.97 -17.90 -4.61
CA VAL A 113 0.94 -18.18 -5.61
C VAL A 113 0.40 -19.57 -5.34
N SER A 114 -0.92 -19.65 -5.15
CA SER A 114 -1.67 -20.87 -4.81
C SER A 114 -1.18 -22.10 -5.57
N GLU A 115 -1.45 -23.29 -5.05
CA GLU A 115 -1.15 -24.59 -5.68
C GLU A 115 -1.79 -24.77 -7.06
N LEU A 116 -2.57 -23.79 -7.53
CA LEU A 116 -3.23 -23.80 -8.84
C LEU A 116 -2.19 -23.50 -9.94
N GLU A 117 -1.82 -24.50 -10.70
CA GLU A 117 -0.82 -24.44 -11.79
C GLU A 117 -1.06 -23.26 -12.77
N HIS A 118 -2.34 -22.99 -13.12
CA HIS A 118 -2.67 -21.91 -14.05
C HIS A 118 -2.32 -20.51 -13.53
N ILE A 119 -2.34 -20.30 -12.19
CA ILE A 119 -1.95 -19.02 -11.59
C ILE A 119 -0.43 -18.89 -11.58
N GLN A 120 0.29 -19.99 -11.33
CA GLN A 120 1.75 -20.00 -11.43
C GLN A 120 2.22 -19.70 -12.85
N GLU A 121 1.55 -20.27 -13.87
CA GLU A 121 1.83 -19.97 -15.28
C GLU A 121 1.59 -18.50 -15.62
N GLU A 122 0.55 -17.88 -15.10
CA GLU A 122 0.29 -16.44 -15.30
C GLU A 122 1.40 -15.56 -14.73
N VAL A 123 1.85 -15.84 -13.51
CA VAL A 123 2.96 -15.09 -12.89
C VAL A 123 4.26 -15.28 -13.70
N ARG A 124 4.55 -16.50 -14.16
CA ARG A 124 5.70 -16.76 -15.03
C ARG A 124 5.58 -16.03 -16.37
N SER A 125 4.43 -16.17 -17.03
CA SER A 125 4.16 -15.47 -18.30
C SER A 125 4.24 -13.96 -18.18
N PHE A 126 3.80 -13.40 -17.05
CA PHE A 126 3.98 -11.98 -16.75
C PHE A 126 5.47 -11.63 -16.68
N LYS A 127 6.23 -12.37 -15.88
CA LYS A 127 7.66 -12.14 -15.70
C LYS A 127 8.41 -12.18 -17.04
N ASP A 128 8.17 -13.22 -17.83
CA ASP A 128 8.87 -13.44 -19.10
C ASP A 128 8.39 -12.49 -20.22
N GLY A 129 7.11 -12.13 -20.22
CA GLY A 129 6.51 -11.32 -21.28
C GLY A 129 6.56 -9.81 -21.07
N VAL A 130 6.78 -9.33 -19.85
CA VAL A 130 6.67 -7.91 -19.51
C VAL A 130 7.99 -7.33 -18.99
N THR A 131 8.85 -8.14 -18.36
CA THR A 131 10.16 -7.68 -17.90
C THR A 131 11.23 -7.79 -18.98
N THR A 132 12.26 -6.95 -18.90
CA THR A 132 13.46 -6.97 -19.72
C THR A 132 14.67 -7.27 -18.83
N ALA A 133 15.82 -7.60 -19.43
CA ALA A 133 17.07 -7.82 -18.69
C ALA A 133 17.49 -6.62 -17.80
N GLU A 134 17.00 -5.42 -18.12
CA GLU A 134 17.30 -4.20 -17.37
C GLU A 134 16.17 -3.77 -16.40
N THR A 135 15.07 -4.52 -16.34
CA THR A 135 13.93 -4.15 -15.48
C THR A 135 14.34 -4.13 -14.01
N THR A 136 14.03 -3.02 -13.37
CA THR A 136 14.16 -2.86 -11.93
C THR A 136 12.83 -2.41 -11.34
N ILE A 137 12.41 -3.05 -10.29
CA ILE A 137 11.21 -2.72 -9.51
C ILE A 137 11.64 -2.43 -8.09
N CYS A 138 11.26 -1.27 -7.57
CA CYS A 138 11.55 -0.85 -6.22
C CYS A 138 10.25 -0.48 -5.50
N VAL A 139 10.03 -1.05 -4.33
CA VAL A 139 8.93 -0.70 -3.43
C VAL A 139 9.52 0.01 -2.23
N ASP A 140 9.09 1.24 -2.02
CA ASP A 140 9.43 1.99 -0.81
C ASP A 140 8.40 1.66 0.28
N LEU A 141 8.89 1.26 1.44
CA LEU A 141 8.07 0.89 2.59
C LEU A 141 8.43 1.74 3.80
N GLN A 142 7.44 1.98 4.63
CA GLN A 142 7.62 2.59 5.93
C GLN A 142 7.17 1.61 7.00
N ARG A 143 7.99 1.38 8.02
CA ARG A 143 7.63 0.62 9.20
C ARG A 143 7.96 1.45 10.44
N ARG A 144 6.93 2.01 11.05
CA ARG A 144 7.08 3.03 12.10
C ARG A 144 7.98 4.18 11.62
N ASP A 145 9.09 4.43 12.28
CA ASP A 145 10.05 5.48 11.93
C ASP A 145 11.15 5.02 10.96
N GLU A 146 11.12 3.76 10.54
CA GLU A 146 12.13 3.18 9.66
C GLU A 146 11.66 3.12 8.21
N SER A 147 12.52 3.56 7.29
CA SER A 147 12.27 3.50 5.85
C SER A 147 13.07 2.37 5.20
N PHE A 148 12.41 1.62 4.33
CA PHE A 148 12.98 0.49 3.62
C PHE A 148 12.69 0.60 2.12
N GLN A 149 13.56 -0.04 1.34
CA GLN A 149 13.34 -0.31 -0.08
C GLN A 149 13.44 -1.81 -0.31
N SER A 150 12.41 -2.40 -0.93
CA SER A 150 12.49 -3.75 -1.44
C SER A 150 12.71 -3.68 -2.95
N ILE A 151 13.82 -4.22 -3.42
CA ILE A 151 14.29 -4.04 -4.79
C ILE A 151 14.41 -5.41 -5.47
N TRP A 152 13.74 -5.54 -6.60
CA TRP A 152 13.89 -6.65 -7.50
C TRP A 152 14.53 -6.21 -8.81
N LYS A 153 15.49 -6.98 -9.30
CA LYS A 153 16.09 -6.83 -10.63
C LYS A 153 15.91 -8.11 -11.41
N HIS A 154 15.72 -8.00 -12.71
CA HIS A 154 15.58 -9.18 -13.57
C HIS A 154 16.74 -10.17 -13.37
N GLY A 155 16.39 -11.44 -13.19
CA GLY A 155 17.37 -12.52 -12.96
C GLY A 155 17.97 -12.62 -11.57
N THR A 156 17.54 -11.79 -10.61
CA THR A 156 18.03 -11.83 -9.22
C THR A 156 16.90 -12.01 -8.21
N ALA A 157 17.21 -12.54 -7.03
CA ALA A 157 16.29 -12.53 -5.93
C ALA A 157 16.11 -11.08 -5.41
N PRO A 158 14.92 -10.71 -4.90
CA PRO A 158 14.71 -9.41 -4.30
C PRO A 158 15.54 -9.24 -3.02
N TYR A 159 15.96 -8.01 -2.77
CA TYR A 159 16.75 -7.65 -1.59
C TYR A 159 16.23 -6.36 -0.95
N ILE A 160 16.60 -6.14 0.32
CA ILE A 160 16.16 -4.98 1.10
C ILE A 160 17.33 -4.01 1.28
N ASN A 161 17.02 -2.72 1.13
CA ASN A 161 17.84 -1.64 1.67
C ASN A 161 17.08 -0.97 2.81
N LYS A 162 17.80 -0.59 3.85
CA LYS A 162 17.29 0.21 4.99
C LYS A 162 17.95 1.59 4.96
N LEU A 163 17.16 2.63 5.18
CA LEU A 163 17.70 3.99 5.33
C LEU A 163 18.40 4.11 6.69
N GLN A 164 19.64 4.54 6.67
CA GLN A 164 20.49 4.83 7.83
C GLN A 164 20.93 6.30 7.79
N GLU A 165 21.62 6.76 8.82
CA GLU A 165 22.11 8.16 8.92
C GLU A 165 22.95 8.60 7.70
N HIS A 166 23.70 7.68 7.09
CA HIS A 166 24.59 7.95 5.95
C HIS A 166 24.01 7.53 4.59
N GLY A 167 22.72 7.20 4.52
CA GLY A 167 22.03 6.78 3.29
C GLY A 167 21.52 5.34 3.31
N TRP A 168 21.20 4.83 2.13
CA TRP A 168 20.69 3.47 1.97
C TRP A 168 21.78 2.42 2.16
N ALA A 169 21.55 1.46 3.05
CA ALA A 169 22.44 0.31 3.26
C ALA A 169 21.67 -0.99 3.07
N THR A 170 22.32 -2.00 2.49
CA THR A 170 21.72 -3.32 2.29
C THR A 170 21.43 -4.00 3.64
N ASP A 171 20.20 -4.48 3.80
CA ASP A 171 19.75 -5.26 4.97
C ASP A 171 19.83 -6.75 4.61
N ASN A 172 20.28 -7.59 5.53
CA ASN A 172 20.46 -9.04 5.30
C ASN A 172 19.15 -9.84 5.34
N GLY A 173 18.01 -9.21 5.60
CA GLY A 173 16.70 -9.87 5.61
C GLY A 173 16.15 -10.11 4.20
N LYS A 174 15.24 -11.07 4.08
CA LYS A 174 14.47 -11.26 2.86
C LYS A 174 13.15 -10.49 2.95
N PRO A 175 12.65 -9.89 1.83
CA PRO A 175 11.40 -9.14 1.84
C PRO A 175 10.22 -9.94 2.36
N GLU A 176 10.07 -11.19 1.95
CA GLU A 176 8.98 -12.07 2.34
C GLU A 176 8.95 -12.42 3.84
N GLU A 177 10.11 -12.44 4.49
CA GLU A 177 10.24 -12.68 5.92
C GLU A 177 10.08 -11.39 6.75
N ARG A 178 10.51 -10.26 6.17
CA ARG A 178 10.55 -8.96 6.86
C ARG A 178 9.22 -8.22 6.84
N PHE A 179 8.49 -8.30 5.72
CA PHE A 179 7.26 -7.56 5.50
C PHE A 179 6.08 -8.50 5.32
N HIS A 180 5.17 -8.49 6.27
CA HIS A 180 3.93 -9.28 6.20
C HIS A 180 2.92 -8.57 5.29
N VAL A 181 2.99 -8.85 4.00
CA VAL A 181 2.09 -8.34 2.98
C VAL A 181 1.42 -9.52 2.28
N SER A 182 0.10 -9.54 2.23
CA SER A 182 -0.67 -10.54 1.49
C SER A 182 -1.07 -10.00 0.13
N LEU A 183 -0.80 -10.74 -0.94
CA LEU A 183 -1.11 -10.37 -2.31
C LEU A 183 -2.03 -11.41 -2.95
N TYR A 184 -3.19 -10.96 -3.39
CA TYR A 184 -4.17 -11.82 -4.05
C TYR A 184 -4.39 -11.36 -5.49
N SER A 185 -4.29 -12.27 -6.45
CA SER A 185 -4.76 -12.04 -7.81
C SER A 185 -6.28 -12.23 -7.88
N GLN A 186 -6.91 -11.65 -8.91
CA GLN A 186 -8.37 -11.76 -9.11
C GLN A 186 -8.84 -13.23 -9.10
N LYS A 187 -8.07 -14.14 -9.67
CA LYS A 187 -8.44 -15.56 -9.74
C LYS A 187 -8.29 -16.28 -8.39
N GLN A 188 -7.38 -15.83 -7.53
CA GLN A 188 -7.24 -16.38 -6.17
C GLN A 188 -8.42 -16.02 -5.25
N ILE A 189 -9.10 -14.91 -5.50
CA ILE A 189 -10.25 -14.48 -4.71
C ILE A 189 -11.51 -15.26 -5.09
N ASN A 190 -11.57 -15.78 -6.34
CA ASN A 190 -12.73 -16.47 -6.90
C ASN A 190 -12.57 -18.01 -6.91
N ALA A 191 -11.50 -18.54 -6.37
CA ALA A 191 -11.23 -19.97 -6.21
C ALA A 191 -11.59 -20.44 -4.80
#